data_206521347f5c57154e279edc398164f4
#
_entry.id   206521347f5c57154e279edc398164f4
#
_cell.length_a   1.000
_cell.length_b   1.000
_cell.length_c   1.000
_cell.angle_alpha   90.00
_cell.angle_beta   90.00
_cell.angle_gamma   90.00
#
_symmetry.space_group_name_H-M   'P 1'
#
loop_
_entity.id
_entity.type
_entity.pdbx_description
1 polymer ?
#
loop_
_entity_poly.entity_id
_entity_poly.type
_entity_poly.pdbx_seq_one_letter_code
_entity_poly.pdbx_strand_id
1 'polypeptide(L)'
;MTTYEARPIGPDVLKELRTSDDAGRPCVPYTATEGGEPLRCCLRGAGPGERIALVSYAPLRRWAAGTGARPGAYDEQGPVFIHAGECGGPAADRAGYPFSRAGALRAVRRYNAVGEIVGGRLLEIPADEERGYDEALAEAFADPEVALVHVRAVEYGCLHFEVRRD
;
A
#
# COMPACT_ATOMS: atom_id res chain seq x y z
N MET A 1 10.80 16.16 2.76
CA MET A 1 11.29 14.81 2.43
C MET A 1 10.81 13.83 3.50
N THR A 2 10.17 12.74 3.11
CA THR A 2 9.68 11.74 4.05
C THR A 2 10.83 10.98 4.70
N THR A 3 10.69 10.66 5.99
CA THR A 3 11.69 9.88 6.73
C THR A 3 11.66 8.40 6.31
N TYR A 4 10.47 7.90 5.96
CA TYR A 4 10.27 6.50 5.59
C TYR A 4 9.87 6.38 4.13
N GLU A 5 10.24 5.28 3.50
CA GLU A 5 9.89 4.99 2.11
C GLU A 5 8.53 4.29 2.02
N ALA A 6 7.56 4.95 1.38
CA ALA A 6 6.31 4.31 0.99
C ALA A 6 6.56 3.42 -0.24
N ARG A 7 6.30 2.13 -0.12
CA ARG A 7 6.57 1.16 -1.19
C ARG A 7 5.36 0.93 -2.07
N PRO A 8 5.52 1.02 -3.39
CA PRO A 8 4.53 0.57 -4.35
C PRO A 8 4.56 -0.96 -4.46
N ILE A 9 3.57 -1.52 -5.16
CA ILE A 9 3.64 -2.90 -5.63
C ILE A 9 4.77 -2.97 -6.68
N GLY A 10 5.68 -3.91 -6.52
CA GLY A 10 6.84 -4.04 -7.40
C GLY A 10 6.48 -4.51 -8.82
N PRO A 11 7.34 -4.25 -9.82
CA PRO A 11 7.04 -4.54 -11.22
C PRO A 11 6.80 -6.03 -11.53
N ASP A 12 7.49 -6.94 -10.86
CA ASP A 12 7.30 -8.39 -11.09
C ASP A 12 5.92 -8.85 -10.59
N VAL A 13 5.50 -8.37 -9.43
CA VAL A 13 4.17 -8.66 -8.88
C VAL A 13 3.08 -8.04 -9.74
N LEU A 14 3.27 -6.81 -10.19
CA LEU A 14 2.33 -6.14 -11.11
C LEU A 14 2.13 -6.92 -12.41
N LYS A 15 3.19 -7.47 -12.96
CA LYS A 15 3.13 -8.31 -14.16
C LYS A 15 2.23 -9.52 -13.96
N GLU A 16 2.34 -10.18 -12.79
CA GLU A 16 1.47 -11.30 -12.44
C GLU A 16 0.02 -10.85 -12.24
N LEU A 17 -0.21 -9.77 -11.48
CA LEU A 17 -1.56 -9.26 -11.20
C LEU A 17 -2.30 -8.80 -12.46
N ARG A 18 -1.57 -8.35 -13.48
CA ARG A 18 -2.15 -7.98 -14.77
C ARG A 18 -2.61 -9.17 -15.60
N THR A 19 -2.23 -10.37 -15.23
CA THR A 19 -2.71 -11.63 -15.83
C THR A 19 -3.79 -12.26 -14.96
N SER A 20 -3.46 -12.57 -13.73
CA SER A 20 -4.37 -13.18 -12.75
C SER A 20 -4.10 -12.58 -11.37
N ASP A 21 -5.13 -12.17 -10.67
CA ASP A 21 -5.00 -11.57 -9.35
C ASP A 21 -4.77 -12.62 -8.24
N ASP A 22 -4.57 -12.16 -7.00
CA ASP A 22 -4.28 -13.05 -5.87
C ASP A 22 -5.50 -13.89 -5.40
N ALA A 23 -6.68 -13.64 -5.97
CA ALA A 23 -7.87 -14.48 -5.81
C ALA A 23 -8.05 -15.47 -6.98
N GLY A 24 -7.11 -15.50 -7.93
CA GLY A 24 -7.16 -16.38 -9.10
C GLY A 24 -8.09 -15.90 -10.21
N ARG A 25 -8.51 -14.64 -10.19
CA ARG A 25 -9.38 -14.05 -11.22
C ARG A 25 -8.58 -13.32 -12.29
N PRO A 26 -9.04 -13.35 -13.56
CA PRO A 26 -8.36 -12.60 -14.60
C PRO A 26 -8.45 -11.09 -14.34
N CYS A 27 -7.41 -10.36 -14.69
CA CYS A 27 -7.41 -8.90 -14.68
C CYS A 27 -8.33 -8.37 -15.78
N VAL A 28 -9.26 -7.48 -15.42
CA VAL A 28 -10.20 -6.87 -16.36
C VAL A 28 -9.98 -5.36 -16.41
N PRO A 29 -9.18 -4.86 -17.36
CA PRO A 29 -8.93 -3.42 -17.49
C PRO A 29 -10.19 -2.64 -17.89
N TYR A 30 -10.24 -1.40 -17.41
CA TYR A 30 -11.27 -0.43 -17.81
C TYR A 30 -10.67 0.97 -17.85
N THR A 31 -11.41 1.89 -18.44
CA THR A 31 -11.00 3.29 -18.55
C THR A 31 -11.55 4.09 -17.38
N ALA A 32 -10.68 4.77 -16.62
CA ALA A 32 -11.09 5.67 -15.57
C ALA A 32 -11.86 6.86 -16.16
N THR A 33 -13.00 7.20 -15.58
CA THR A 33 -13.84 8.32 -16.05
C THR A 33 -13.44 9.62 -15.39
N GLU A 34 -13.73 9.77 -14.10
CA GLU A 34 -13.40 10.98 -13.33
C GLU A 34 -11.96 10.97 -12.83
N GLY A 35 -11.40 9.80 -12.60
CA GLY A 35 -10.09 9.64 -11.98
C GLY A 35 -10.14 9.66 -10.46
N GLY A 36 -8.97 9.68 -9.85
CA GLY A 36 -8.81 9.72 -8.39
C GLY A 36 -8.63 8.37 -7.72
N GLU A 37 -8.84 7.27 -8.43
CA GLU A 37 -8.59 5.94 -7.88
C GLU A 37 -7.13 5.81 -7.44
N PRO A 38 -6.86 5.41 -6.18
CA PRO A 38 -5.49 5.34 -5.67
C PRO A 38 -4.74 4.15 -6.27
N LEU A 39 -3.80 4.45 -7.14
CA LEU A 39 -3.01 3.45 -7.88
C LEU A 39 -1.82 2.97 -7.05
N ARG A 40 -1.76 1.67 -6.73
CA ARG A 40 -0.69 1.09 -5.90
C ARG A 40 0.59 0.76 -6.68
N CYS A 41 0.55 0.86 -7.99
CA CYS A 41 1.73 0.69 -8.85
C CYS A 41 2.65 1.92 -8.88
N CYS A 42 2.10 3.11 -8.76
CA CYS A 42 2.84 4.38 -8.84
C CYS A 42 2.52 5.35 -7.71
N LEU A 43 1.65 4.97 -6.76
CA LEU A 43 1.33 5.72 -5.55
C LEU A 43 0.77 7.13 -5.81
N ARG A 44 -0.06 7.25 -6.85
CA ARG A 44 -0.82 8.46 -7.17
C ARG A 44 -2.26 8.12 -7.57
N GLY A 45 -3.11 9.11 -7.61
CA GLY A 45 -4.46 8.96 -8.17
C GLY A 45 -4.44 8.77 -9.68
N ALA A 46 -5.40 7.99 -10.19
CA ALA A 46 -5.60 7.86 -11.62
C ALA A 46 -6.07 9.18 -12.23
N GLY A 47 -5.62 9.47 -13.44
CA GLY A 47 -6.15 10.56 -14.25
C GLY A 47 -7.35 10.08 -15.07
N PRO A 48 -8.24 11.02 -15.47
CA PRO A 48 -9.33 10.69 -16.41
C PRO A 48 -8.78 10.12 -17.71
N GLY A 49 -9.40 9.05 -18.20
CA GLY A 49 -9.01 8.41 -19.45
C GLY A 49 -7.88 7.38 -19.32
N GLU A 50 -7.26 7.24 -18.16
CA GLU A 50 -6.23 6.21 -17.95
C GLU A 50 -6.85 4.81 -17.92
N ARG A 51 -6.13 3.83 -18.45
CA ARG A 51 -6.51 2.41 -18.38
C ARG A 51 -6.01 1.83 -17.06
N ILE A 52 -6.94 1.39 -16.24
CA ILE A 52 -6.67 0.86 -14.89
C ILE A 52 -7.40 -0.46 -14.68
N ALA A 53 -7.12 -1.12 -13.58
CA ALA A 53 -7.83 -2.32 -13.16
C ALA A 53 -7.97 -2.37 -11.64
N LEU A 54 -9.08 -2.94 -11.18
CA LEU A 54 -9.29 -3.29 -9.78
C LEU A 54 -8.98 -4.77 -9.62
N VAL A 55 -7.98 -5.09 -8.80
CA VAL A 55 -7.50 -6.47 -8.61
C VAL A 55 -7.43 -6.82 -7.15
N SER A 56 -7.56 -8.10 -6.83
CA SER A 56 -7.31 -8.61 -5.49
C SER A 56 -5.80 -8.76 -5.27
N TYR A 57 -5.31 -8.23 -4.16
CA TYR A 57 -3.88 -8.24 -3.82
C TYR A 57 -3.68 -8.75 -2.39
N ALA A 58 -2.73 -9.66 -2.21
CA ALA A 58 -2.34 -10.25 -0.93
C ALA A 58 -0.93 -9.78 -0.53
N PRO A 59 -0.80 -8.62 0.12
CA PRO A 59 0.51 -8.01 0.38
C PRO A 59 1.41 -8.86 1.28
N LEU A 60 0.88 -9.47 2.33
CA LEU A 60 1.66 -10.34 3.22
C LEU A 60 2.14 -11.61 2.53
N ARG A 61 1.31 -12.19 1.67
CA ARG A 61 1.69 -13.37 0.87
C ARG A 61 2.87 -13.05 -0.04
N ARG A 62 2.83 -11.89 -0.69
CA ARG A 62 3.90 -11.43 -1.56
C ARG A 62 5.19 -11.13 -0.80
N TRP A 63 5.07 -10.45 0.33
CA TRP A 63 6.21 -10.19 1.22
C TRP A 63 6.79 -11.50 1.78
N ALA A 64 5.95 -12.43 2.22
CA ALA A 64 6.37 -13.72 2.73
C ALA A 64 7.13 -14.56 1.69
N ALA A 65 6.75 -14.49 0.43
CA ALA A 65 7.46 -15.18 -0.66
C ALA A 65 8.93 -14.76 -0.77
N GLY A 66 9.24 -13.49 -0.45
CA GLY A 66 10.61 -12.97 -0.47
C GLY A 66 11.38 -13.09 0.85
N THR A 67 10.70 -13.31 1.97
CA THR A 67 11.31 -13.29 3.30
C THR A 67 11.26 -14.61 4.05
N GLY A 68 10.44 -15.55 3.60
CA GLY A 68 10.18 -16.80 4.31
C GLY A 68 9.22 -16.66 5.50
N ALA A 69 8.58 -15.50 5.67
CA ALA A 69 7.57 -15.29 6.69
C ALA A 69 6.38 -16.26 6.52
N ARG A 70 5.63 -16.47 7.58
CA ARG A 70 4.48 -17.38 7.62
C ARG A 70 3.30 -16.69 8.31
N PRO A 71 2.62 -15.76 7.64
CA PRO A 71 1.55 -14.98 8.24
C PRO A 71 0.33 -15.81 8.65
N GLY A 72 0.13 -16.99 8.09
CA GLY A 72 -1.01 -17.87 8.44
C GLY A 72 -2.34 -17.15 8.22
N ALA A 73 -3.16 -17.09 9.26
CA ALA A 73 -4.48 -16.46 9.21
C ALA A 73 -4.45 -14.95 8.98
N TYR A 74 -3.30 -14.30 9.16
CA TYR A 74 -3.13 -12.87 8.86
C TYR A 74 -2.93 -12.58 7.37
N ASP A 75 -2.76 -13.61 6.55
CA ASP A 75 -2.65 -13.47 5.09
C ASP A 75 -4.02 -13.05 4.52
N GLU A 76 -4.18 -11.76 4.32
CA GLU A 76 -5.38 -11.16 3.75
C GLU A 76 -5.17 -10.82 2.29
N GLN A 77 -6.25 -10.83 1.51
CA GLN A 77 -6.29 -10.26 0.18
C GLN A 77 -7.42 -9.25 0.11
N GLY A 78 -7.23 -8.17 -0.64
CA GLY A 78 -8.21 -7.12 -0.78
C GLY A 78 -8.07 -6.33 -2.07
N PRO A 79 -9.06 -5.48 -2.38
CA PRO A 79 -9.07 -4.75 -3.64
C PRO A 79 -8.04 -3.63 -3.64
N VAL A 80 -7.29 -3.53 -4.74
CA VAL A 80 -6.40 -2.41 -5.02
C VAL A 80 -6.52 -2.02 -6.49
N PHE A 81 -6.37 -0.72 -6.78
CA PHE A 81 -6.26 -0.23 -8.16
C PHE A 81 -4.81 -0.24 -8.61
N ILE A 82 -4.60 -0.61 -9.87
CA ILE A 82 -3.31 -0.56 -10.54
C ILE A 82 -3.52 -0.04 -11.97
N HIS A 83 -2.46 0.47 -12.61
CA HIS A 83 -2.49 0.67 -14.07
C HIS A 83 -2.62 -0.68 -14.79
N ALA A 84 -3.39 -0.70 -15.86
CA ALA A 84 -3.56 -1.90 -16.69
C ALA A 84 -2.28 -2.27 -17.46
N GLY A 85 -1.42 -1.31 -17.72
CA GLY A 85 -0.13 -1.47 -18.38
C GLY A 85 1.02 -0.94 -17.53
N GLU A 86 2.24 -1.08 -18.01
CA GLU A 86 3.43 -0.54 -17.36
C GLU A 86 3.35 0.98 -17.20
N CYS A 87 3.66 1.50 -16.02
CA CYS A 87 3.59 2.92 -15.72
C CYS A 87 4.91 3.52 -15.23
N GLY A 88 5.97 2.72 -15.13
CA GLY A 88 7.28 3.16 -14.66
C GLY A 88 7.40 3.37 -13.14
N GLY A 89 6.34 3.12 -12.37
CA GLY A 89 6.35 3.27 -10.93
C GLY A 89 6.16 4.71 -10.45
N PRO A 90 6.44 4.99 -9.16
CA PRO A 90 6.32 6.33 -8.60
C PRO A 90 7.26 7.33 -9.26
N ALA A 91 6.82 8.58 -9.39
CA ALA A 91 7.67 9.67 -9.86
C ALA A 91 8.82 9.90 -8.87
N ALA A 92 10.04 10.14 -9.41
CA ALA A 92 11.24 10.34 -8.58
C ALA A 92 11.16 11.59 -7.71
N ASP A 93 10.40 12.60 -8.14
CA ASP A 93 10.19 13.86 -7.44
C ASP A 93 8.91 13.91 -6.61
N ARG A 94 8.26 12.76 -6.38
CA ARG A 94 7.05 12.70 -5.56
C ARG A 94 7.33 13.21 -4.15
N ALA A 95 6.55 14.19 -3.71
CA ALA A 95 6.65 14.76 -2.38
C ALA A 95 5.63 14.17 -1.43
N GLY A 96 5.99 14.04 -0.14
CA GLY A 96 5.10 13.58 0.91
C GLY A 96 4.74 12.09 0.84
N TYR A 97 3.82 11.68 1.71
CA TYR A 97 3.28 10.32 1.69
C TYR A 97 2.11 10.19 0.72
N PRO A 98 1.94 9.00 0.08
CA PRO A 98 0.89 8.81 -0.91
C PRO A 98 -0.50 8.94 -0.32
N PHE A 99 -1.43 9.45 -1.13
CA PHE A 99 -2.86 9.52 -0.81
C PHE A 99 -3.16 10.29 0.48
N SER A 100 -2.28 11.22 0.83
CA SER A 100 -2.40 12.01 2.04
C SER A 100 -3.42 13.13 1.88
N ARG A 101 -4.16 13.38 2.96
CA ARG A 101 -5.09 14.50 3.06
C ARG A 101 -5.28 14.85 4.53
N ALA A 102 -5.04 16.10 4.88
CA ALA A 102 -5.25 16.58 6.24
C ALA A 102 -6.69 16.29 6.71
N GLY A 103 -6.84 15.81 7.95
CA GLY A 103 -8.12 15.42 8.53
C GLY A 103 -8.61 14.02 8.18
N ALA A 104 -7.99 13.33 7.21
CA ALA A 104 -8.34 11.96 6.90
C ALA A 104 -7.83 10.98 7.96
N LEU A 105 -8.53 9.87 8.10
CA LEU A 105 -8.15 8.80 9.02
C LEU A 105 -7.41 7.70 8.28
N ARG A 106 -6.37 7.15 8.94
CA ARG A 106 -5.61 6.00 8.45
C ARG A 106 -5.42 4.97 9.56
N ALA A 107 -5.44 3.70 9.19
CA ALA A 107 -5.01 2.63 10.08
C ALA A 107 -3.53 2.35 9.81
N VAL A 108 -2.71 2.36 10.85
CA VAL A 108 -1.29 2.03 10.80
C VAL A 108 -1.12 0.67 11.47
N ARG A 109 -1.07 -0.39 10.67
CA ARG A 109 -1.03 -1.77 11.15
C ARG A 109 0.41 -2.28 11.18
N ARG A 110 0.82 -2.86 12.31
CA ARG A 110 2.20 -3.31 12.56
C ARG A 110 2.29 -4.83 12.48
N TYR A 111 3.30 -5.33 11.77
CA TYR A 111 3.57 -6.77 11.64
C TYR A 111 4.99 -7.10 12.10
N ASN A 112 5.15 -8.27 12.72
CA ASN A 112 6.48 -8.80 13.04
C ASN A 112 7.10 -9.52 11.82
N ALA A 113 8.32 -10.05 11.98
CA ALA A 113 9.03 -10.74 10.91
C ALA A 113 8.38 -12.06 10.47
N VAL A 114 7.50 -12.63 11.26
CA VAL A 114 6.71 -13.82 10.91
C VAL A 114 5.51 -13.45 10.03
N GLY A 115 5.02 -12.22 10.15
CA GLY A 115 3.84 -11.72 9.44
C GLY A 115 2.59 -11.67 10.31
N GLU A 116 2.74 -11.73 11.63
CA GLU A 116 1.65 -11.59 12.58
C GLU A 116 1.43 -10.13 12.95
N ILE A 117 0.17 -9.74 13.18
CA ILE A 117 -0.16 -8.40 13.66
C ILE A 117 0.29 -8.29 15.12
N VAL A 118 1.15 -7.29 15.41
CA VAL A 118 1.67 -7.03 16.75
C VAL A 118 1.24 -5.68 17.32
N GLY A 119 0.43 -4.93 16.59
CA GLY A 119 -0.11 -3.66 17.02
C GLY A 119 -0.74 -2.87 15.89
N GLY A 120 -1.33 -1.77 16.25
CA GLY A 120 -1.96 -0.87 15.32
C GLY A 120 -2.30 0.46 15.96
N ARG A 121 -2.54 1.44 15.13
CA ARG A 121 -2.90 2.79 15.55
C ARG A 121 -3.83 3.42 14.53
N LEU A 122 -4.81 4.18 15.03
CA LEU A 122 -5.58 5.10 14.22
C LEU A 122 -4.80 6.43 14.12
N LEU A 123 -4.51 6.86 12.91
CA LEU A 123 -3.89 8.15 12.64
C LEU A 123 -4.92 9.10 12.02
N GLU A 124 -5.18 10.21 12.69
CA GLU A 124 -5.82 11.36 12.06
C GLU A 124 -4.70 12.24 11.48
N ILE A 125 -4.69 12.43 10.17
CA ILE A 125 -3.63 13.15 9.48
C ILE A 125 -3.71 14.63 9.86
N PRO A 126 -2.66 15.20 10.51
CA PRO A 126 -2.66 16.62 10.90
C PRO A 126 -2.47 17.55 9.70
N ALA A 127 -2.50 18.86 9.94
CA ALA A 127 -2.22 19.86 8.90
C ALA A 127 -0.81 19.71 8.33
N ASP A 128 0.18 19.40 9.16
CA ASP A 128 1.51 18.95 8.71
C ASP A 128 1.45 17.44 8.45
N GLU A 129 0.99 17.09 7.26
CA GLU A 129 0.70 15.70 6.87
C GLU A 129 1.93 14.80 6.96
N GLU A 130 3.06 15.27 6.42
CA GLU A 130 4.31 14.50 6.40
C GLU A 130 4.79 14.17 7.82
N ARG A 131 4.76 15.16 8.69
CA ARG A 131 5.12 14.99 10.10
C ARG A 131 4.21 13.99 10.81
N GLY A 132 2.91 14.01 10.53
CA GLY A 132 1.97 13.07 11.13
C GLY A 132 2.29 11.63 10.81
N TYR A 133 2.63 11.34 9.56
CA TYR A 133 3.09 10.01 9.15
C TYR A 133 4.45 9.65 9.75
N ASP A 134 5.41 10.57 9.71
CA ASP A 134 6.74 10.32 10.25
C ASP A 134 6.68 9.96 11.74
N GLU A 135 5.88 10.68 12.53
CA GLU A 135 5.69 10.37 13.96
C GLU A 135 5.03 9.01 14.18
N ALA A 136 3.98 8.69 13.43
CA ALA A 136 3.28 7.40 13.54
C ALA A 136 4.17 6.21 13.13
N LEU A 137 4.98 6.38 12.10
CA LEU A 137 5.91 5.34 11.63
C LEU A 137 7.10 5.20 12.58
N ALA A 138 7.63 6.31 13.11
CA ALA A 138 8.70 6.26 14.12
C ALA A 138 8.23 5.53 15.39
N GLU A 139 7.01 5.80 15.84
CA GLU A 139 6.40 5.07 16.97
C GLU A 139 6.30 3.56 16.66
N ALA A 140 5.85 3.20 15.45
CA ALA A 140 5.74 1.80 15.06
C ALA A 140 7.10 1.09 15.06
N PHE A 141 8.11 1.69 14.46
CA PHE A 141 9.44 1.10 14.33
C PHE A 141 10.33 1.27 15.58
N ALA A 142 9.88 2.01 16.59
CA ALA A 142 10.52 2.01 17.90
C ALA A 142 10.48 0.61 18.56
N ASP A 143 9.48 -0.19 18.26
CA ASP A 143 9.45 -1.59 18.64
C ASP A 143 10.35 -2.40 17.69
N PRO A 144 11.44 -3.02 18.18
CA PRO A 144 12.36 -3.78 17.33
C PRO A 144 11.73 -5.03 16.70
N GLU A 145 10.60 -5.52 17.20
CA GLU A 145 9.89 -6.66 16.63
C GLU A 145 9.10 -6.29 15.36
N VAL A 146 8.79 -5.01 15.16
CA VAL A 146 8.05 -4.56 13.97
C VAL A 146 8.97 -4.59 12.74
N ALA A 147 8.66 -5.45 11.80
CA ALA A 147 9.38 -5.61 10.53
C ALA A 147 8.70 -4.84 9.39
N LEU A 148 7.39 -4.65 9.48
CA LEU A 148 6.56 -4.17 8.38
C LEU A 148 5.37 -3.38 8.93
N VAL A 149 5.04 -2.29 8.24
CA VAL A 149 3.84 -1.50 8.51
C VAL A 149 3.00 -1.40 7.25
N HIS A 150 1.69 -1.61 7.40
CA HIS A 150 0.70 -1.30 6.37
C HIS A 150 -0.08 -0.05 6.77
N VAL A 151 -0.12 0.93 5.89
CA VAL A 151 -0.99 2.09 6.02
C VAL A 151 -2.23 1.84 5.17
N ARG A 152 -3.40 1.93 5.81
CA ARG A 152 -4.69 1.61 5.20
C ARG A 152 -5.65 2.78 5.29
N ALA A 153 -6.52 2.93 4.30
CA ALA A 153 -7.69 3.78 4.41
C ALA A 153 -8.62 3.22 5.50
N VAL A 154 -9.31 4.09 6.20
CA VAL A 154 -10.30 3.67 7.22
C VAL A 154 -11.67 3.44 6.58
N GLU A 155 -12.06 4.28 5.62
CA GLU A 155 -13.36 4.24 4.97
C GLU A 155 -13.68 2.88 4.34
N TYR A 156 -12.69 2.29 3.67
CA TYR A 156 -12.85 1.00 2.97
C TYR A 156 -11.91 -0.08 3.49
N GLY A 157 -10.96 0.25 4.35
CA GLY A 157 -9.98 -0.71 4.88
C GLY A 157 -8.88 -1.14 3.91
N CYS A 158 -8.83 -0.56 2.71
CA CYS A 158 -7.89 -0.95 1.66
C CYS A 158 -6.46 -0.51 1.97
N LEU A 159 -5.49 -1.33 1.58
CA LEU A 159 -4.08 -0.98 1.65
C LEU A 159 -3.79 0.24 0.78
N HIS A 160 -3.09 1.22 1.34
CA HIS A 160 -2.51 2.33 0.60
C HIS A 160 -1.07 2.06 0.21
N PHE A 161 -0.21 1.81 1.17
CA PHE A 161 1.19 1.50 0.92
C PHE A 161 1.81 0.75 2.09
N GLU A 162 2.98 0.23 1.83
CA GLU A 162 3.79 -0.57 2.74
C GLU A 162 5.05 0.19 3.12
N VAL A 163 5.48 0.08 4.37
CA VAL A 163 6.78 0.56 4.85
C VAL A 163 7.50 -0.61 5.50
N ARG A 164 8.73 -0.85 5.13
CA ARG A 164 9.55 -1.93 5.68
C ARG A 164 10.67 -1.36 6.55
N ARG A 165 11.08 -2.13 7.55
CA ARG A 165 12.30 -1.85 8.28
C ARG A 165 13.49 -2.08 7.35
N ASP A 166 14.43 -1.13 7.32
CA ASP A 166 15.68 -1.23 6.57
C ASP A 166 16.68 -2.18 7.24
#